data_bfd7307418598538b84f7efa9880cd46
#
_entry.id   bfd7307418598538b84f7efa9880cd46
#
_cell.length_a   1.000
_cell.length_b   1.000
_cell.length_c   1.000
_cell.angle_alpha   90.00
_cell.angle_beta   90.00
_cell.angle_gamma   90.00
#
_symmetry.space_group_name_H-M   'P 1'
#
loop_
_entity.id
_entity.type
_entity.pdbx_description
1 polymer ?
#
loop_
_entity_poly.entity_id
_entity_poly.type
_entity_poly.pdbx_seq_one_letter_code
_entity_poly.pdbx_strand_id
1 'polypeptide(L)'
;LIGFHGHTIYHNADEKISKQIGLGNSLSGKTNKTVVYDFRQNDIKNGGEGAPLAPIYHLALIKTLLKESKVKIPISILNIGGIANITEIDKDFKISSRDIGPGNCLIDKWMRKNSNKAFDKDGNFAMKGKIDKFIFDQYMDNYYYSKIYSRRSLDTNDFDITFAKGLSLENGTTTITN
;
A
#
# COMPACT_ATOMS: atom_id res chain seq x y z
N LEU A 1 -24.20 -10.26 -5.63
CA LEU A 1 -22.98 -10.75 -4.99
C LEU A 1 -22.21 -9.57 -4.40
N ILE A 2 -21.72 -9.72 -3.16
CA ILE A 2 -20.91 -8.72 -2.46
C ILE A 2 -19.60 -9.42 -2.04
N GLY A 3 -18.44 -8.85 -2.39
CA GLY A 3 -17.17 -9.18 -1.79
C GLY A 3 -16.97 -8.29 -0.55
N PHE A 4 -16.75 -8.91 0.61
CA PHE A 4 -16.59 -8.17 1.87
C PHE A 4 -15.30 -8.55 2.55
N HIS A 5 -14.32 -7.65 2.50
CA HIS A 5 -13.01 -7.88 3.12
C HIS A 5 -13.03 -7.63 4.64
N GLY A 6 -13.88 -6.75 5.12
CA GLY A 6 -13.82 -6.23 6.48
C GLY A 6 -12.68 -5.21 6.62
N HIS A 7 -12.46 -4.73 7.85
CA HIS A 7 -11.36 -3.83 8.19
C HIS A 7 -10.27 -4.61 8.94
N THR A 8 -9.08 -4.68 8.38
CA THR A 8 -7.94 -5.37 9.02
C THR A 8 -7.46 -4.57 10.22
N ILE A 9 -7.49 -5.20 11.40
CA ILE A 9 -7.01 -4.61 12.66
C ILE A 9 -5.68 -5.23 13.12
N TYR A 10 -5.36 -6.42 12.62
CA TYR A 10 -4.10 -7.10 12.89
C TYR A 10 -3.76 -8.04 11.75
N HIS A 11 -2.51 -8.04 11.32
CA HIS A 11 -1.99 -8.99 10.36
C HIS A 11 -0.51 -9.26 10.66
N ASN A 12 -0.18 -10.53 10.84
CA ASN A 12 1.19 -10.99 11.02
C ASN A 12 1.33 -12.33 10.28
N ALA A 13 2.09 -12.31 9.19
CA ALA A 13 2.29 -13.48 8.34
C ALA A 13 3.11 -14.58 9.05
N ASP A 14 4.08 -14.20 9.88
CA ASP A 14 4.95 -15.13 10.62
C ASP A 14 4.15 -15.92 11.67
N GLU A 15 3.22 -15.24 12.36
CA GLU A 15 2.30 -15.85 13.32
C GLU A 15 1.11 -16.54 12.63
N LYS A 16 0.97 -16.39 11.32
CA LYS A 16 -0.19 -16.86 10.52
C LYS A 16 -1.52 -16.37 11.06
N ILE A 17 -1.54 -15.12 11.50
CA ILE A 17 -2.73 -14.48 12.07
C ILE A 17 -3.12 -13.28 11.22
N SER A 18 -4.39 -13.22 10.87
CA SER A 18 -5.00 -12.03 10.28
C SER A 18 -6.39 -11.84 10.85
N LYS A 19 -6.65 -10.66 11.41
CA LYS A 19 -7.94 -10.33 12.02
C LYS A 19 -8.58 -9.14 11.30
N GLN A 20 -9.78 -9.37 10.79
CA GLN A 20 -10.64 -8.37 10.19
C GLN A 20 -11.89 -8.19 11.05
N ILE A 21 -12.31 -6.95 11.28
CA ILE A 21 -13.60 -6.65 11.89
C ILE A 21 -14.66 -6.46 10.81
N GLY A 22 -15.88 -6.86 11.19
CA GLY A 22 -17.05 -6.89 10.33
C GLY A 22 -17.62 -8.31 10.21
N LEU A 23 -18.92 -8.41 10.07
CA LEU A 23 -19.64 -9.68 10.03
C LEU A 23 -20.30 -9.88 8.66
N GLY A 24 -19.68 -10.70 7.81
CA GLY A 24 -20.20 -11.01 6.48
C GLY A 24 -21.62 -11.60 6.51
N ASN A 25 -21.91 -12.48 7.47
CA ASN A 25 -23.26 -13.03 7.66
C ASN A 25 -24.30 -11.95 7.99
N SER A 26 -23.94 -11.00 8.85
CA SER A 26 -24.85 -9.87 9.17
C SER A 26 -25.10 -8.98 7.96
N LEU A 27 -24.06 -8.75 7.14
CA LEU A 27 -24.21 -8.00 5.91
C LEU A 27 -25.10 -8.73 4.91
N SER A 28 -24.95 -10.05 4.77
CA SER A 28 -25.82 -10.87 3.93
C SER A 28 -27.28 -10.79 4.36
N GLY A 29 -27.55 -10.95 5.66
CA GLY A 29 -28.91 -10.86 6.21
C GLY A 29 -29.55 -9.48 6.00
N LYS A 30 -28.78 -8.39 6.18
CA LYS A 30 -29.29 -7.02 6.00
C LYS A 30 -29.52 -6.63 4.54
N THR A 31 -28.73 -7.16 3.63
CA THR A 31 -28.80 -6.78 2.20
C THR A 31 -29.58 -7.76 1.35
N ASN A 32 -29.91 -8.92 1.88
CA ASN A 32 -30.47 -10.05 1.14
C ASN A 32 -29.64 -10.41 -0.11
N LYS A 33 -28.30 -10.32 0.01
CA LYS A 33 -27.34 -10.63 -1.06
C LYS A 33 -26.36 -11.69 -0.61
N THR A 34 -25.91 -12.53 -1.55
CA THR A 34 -24.78 -13.41 -1.29
C THR A 34 -23.54 -12.60 -0.96
N VAL A 35 -22.89 -12.90 0.16
CA VAL A 35 -21.66 -12.24 0.60
C VAL A 35 -20.53 -13.26 0.65
N VAL A 36 -19.43 -12.97 -0.03
CA VAL A 36 -18.16 -13.70 0.07
C VAL A 36 -17.23 -12.90 0.96
N TYR A 37 -16.69 -13.51 1.99
CA TYR A 37 -15.85 -12.84 2.98
C TYR A 37 -14.77 -13.75 3.53
N ASP A 38 -13.94 -13.24 4.45
CA ASP A 38 -12.85 -13.97 5.10
C ASP A 38 -11.79 -14.50 4.13
N PHE A 39 -11.43 -13.71 3.15
CA PHE A 39 -10.53 -14.09 2.06
C PHE A 39 -9.15 -14.54 2.56
N ARG A 40 -8.60 -13.93 3.60
CA ARG A 40 -7.23 -14.18 4.08
C ARG A 40 -7.07 -15.49 4.81
N GLN A 41 -8.11 -15.94 5.52
CA GLN A 41 -8.05 -17.16 6.34
C GLN A 41 -7.86 -18.42 5.51
N ASN A 42 -8.47 -18.47 4.35
CA ASN A 42 -8.31 -19.62 3.47
C ASN A 42 -6.88 -19.73 2.93
N ASP A 43 -6.27 -18.62 2.57
CA ASP A 43 -4.88 -18.56 2.11
C ASP A 43 -3.92 -18.99 3.24
N ILE A 44 -4.10 -18.45 4.45
CA ILE A 44 -3.31 -18.79 5.64
C ILE A 44 -3.43 -20.30 5.97
N LYS A 45 -4.63 -20.86 5.94
CA LYS A 45 -4.87 -22.27 6.20
C LYS A 45 -4.17 -23.20 5.20
N ASN A 46 -3.98 -22.72 3.98
CA ASN A 46 -3.28 -23.46 2.93
C ASN A 46 -1.78 -23.13 2.84
N GLY A 47 -1.22 -22.46 3.85
CA GLY A 47 0.20 -22.21 3.95
C GLY A 47 0.67 -20.87 3.33
N GLY A 48 -0.26 -20.06 2.84
CA GLY A 48 0.02 -18.72 2.38
C GLY A 48 0.17 -17.71 3.51
N GLU A 49 0.53 -16.48 3.16
CA GLU A 49 0.75 -15.37 4.10
C GLU A 49 -0.55 -14.58 4.40
N GLY A 50 -1.63 -14.84 3.66
CA GLY A 50 -2.91 -14.10 3.78
C GLY A 50 -2.89 -12.71 3.18
N ALA A 51 -1.74 -12.25 2.68
CA ALA A 51 -1.53 -11.00 1.95
C ALA A 51 -0.19 -11.03 1.21
N PRO A 52 -0.06 -10.33 0.06
CA PRO A 52 -1.14 -9.67 -0.67
C PRO A 52 -2.01 -10.64 -1.48
N LEU A 53 -3.30 -10.40 -1.60
CA LEU A 53 -4.22 -11.17 -2.45
C LEU A 53 -4.57 -10.47 -3.77
N ALA A 54 -4.32 -9.16 -3.85
CA ALA A 54 -4.57 -8.35 -5.05
C ALA A 54 -3.82 -8.83 -6.32
N PRO A 55 -2.62 -9.42 -6.26
CA PRO A 55 -1.89 -9.86 -7.46
C PRO A 55 -2.66 -10.85 -8.34
N ILE A 56 -3.50 -11.70 -7.75
CA ILE A 56 -4.36 -12.64 -8.50
C ILE A 56 -5.39 -11.86 -9.34
N TYR A 57 -5.98 -10.82 -8.77
CA TYR A 57 -6.89 -9.93 -9.48
C TYR A 57 -6.15 -9.13 -10.56
N HIS A 58 -4.95 -8.63 -10.25
CA HIS A 58 -4.11 -7.92 -11.22
C HIS A 58 -3.83 -8.79 -12.45
N LEU A 59 -3.49 -10.07 -12.26
CA LEU A 59 -3.29 -11.00 -13.38
C LEU A 59 -4.56 -11.17 -14.22
N ALA A 60 -5.71 -11.34 -13.58
CA ALA A 60 -6.99 -11.47 -14.28
C ALA A 60 -7.32 -10.21 -15.10
N LEU A 61 -7.10 -9.03 -14.51
CA LEU A 61 -7.28 -7.74 -15.18
C LEU A 61 -6.36 -7.61 -16.40
N ILE A 62 -5.07 -7.91 -16.24
CA ILE A 62 -4.09 -7.82 -17.33
C ILE A 62 -4.43 -8.80 -18.46
N LYS A 63 -4.84 -10.02 -18.16
CA LYS A 63 -5.31 -10.97 -19.18
C LYS A 63 -6.50 -10.43 -19.98
N THR A 64 -7.40 -9.70 -19.36
CA THR A 64 -8.52 -9.05 -20.05
C THR A 64 -8.04 -7.89 -20.94
N LEU A 65 -7.19 -7.01 -20.40
CA LEU A 65 -6.67 -5.87 -21.13
C LEU A 65 -5.76 -6.28 -22.30
N LEU A 66 -5.04 -7.40 -22.20
CA LEU A 66 -4.27 -7.97 -23.30
C LEU A 66 -5.17 -8.41 -24.46
N LYS A 67 -6.33 -9.05 -24.18
CA LYS A 67 -7.30 -9.42 -25.23
C LYS A 67 -7.83 -8.20 -25.96
N GLU A 68 -7.94 -7.08 -25.27
CA GLU A 68 -8.38 -5.80 -25.84
C GLU A 68 -7.23 -4.98 -26.46
N SER A 69 -6.02 -5.54 -26.50
CA SER A 69 -4.81 -4.89 -27.03
C SER A 69 -4.46 -3.55 -26.33
N LYS A 70 -4.92 -3.36 -25.09
CA LYS A 70 -4.71 -2.12 -24.32
C LYS A 70 -3.37 -2.08 -23.58
N VAL A 71 -2.75 -3.23 -23.33
CA VAL A 71 -1.49 -3.35 -22.62
C VAL A 71 -0.58 -4.39 -23.28
N LYS A 72 0.68 -4.42 -22.88
CA LYS A 72 1.67 -5.43 -23.28
C LYS A 72 2.34 -5.99 -22.03
N ILE A 73 2.86 -7.20 -22.11
CA ILE A 73 3.68 -7.83 -21.06
C ILE A 73 5.15 -7.88 -21.51
N PRO A 74 6.15 -7.84 -20.60
CA PRO A 74 5.98 -7.77 -19.16
C PRO A 74 5.37 -6.43 -18.72
N ILE A 75 4.69 -6.42 -17.57
CA ILE A 75 4.00 -5.24 -17.03
C ILE A 75 4.11 -5.20 -15.51
N SER A 76 4.20 -3.99 -14.98
CA SER A 76 4.15 -3.74 -13.54
C SER A 76 2.92 -2.90 -13.19
N ILE A 77 2.26 -3.24 -12.11
CA ILE A 77 1.15 -2.47 -11.53
C ILE A 77 1.64 -1.90 -10.21
N LEU A 78 1.74 -0.59 -10.14
CA LEU A 78 2.06 0.16 -8.93
C LEU A 78 0.77 0.57 -8.24
N ASN A 79 0.65 0.21 -6.96
CA ASN A 79 -0.40 0.71 -6.08
C ASN A 79 0.22 1.61 -5.01
N ILE A 80 -0.29 2.84 -4.89
CA ILE A 80 0.18 3.83 -3.92
C ILE A 80 -0.94 4.07 -2.90
N GLY A 81 -0.90 3.28 -1.82
CA GLY A 81 -1.73 3.45 -0.64
C GLY A 81 -0.95 4.12 0.51
N GLY A 82 -1.20 3.73 1.75
CA GLY A 82 -0.33 4.11 2.88
C GLY A 82 1.08 3.60 2.69
N ILE A 83 1.22 2.35 2.29
CA ILE A 83 2.42 1.71 1.77
C ILE A 83 2.27 1.55 0.26
N ALA A 84 3.33 1.79 -0.49
CA ALA A 84 3.37 1.53 -1.91
C ALA A 84 3.80 0.08 -2.17
N ASN A 85 3.09 -0.60 -3.08
CA ASN A 85 3.43 -1.95 -3.49
C ASN A 85 3.39 -2.10 -5.01
N ILE A 86 4.15 -3.07 -5.51
CA ILE A 86 4.25 -3.38 -6.92
C ILE A 86 3.85 -4.84 -7.16
N THR A 87 3.09 -5.06 -8.21
CA THR A 87 2.84 -6.39 -8.77
C THR A 87 3.48 -6.44 -10.15
N GLU A 88 4.38 -7.37 -10.35
CA GLU A 88 5.08 -7.59 -11.62
C GLU A 88 4.54 -8.85 -12.27
N ILE A 89 4.24 -8.78 -13.56
CA ILE A 89 3.77 -9.91 -14.38
C ILE A 89 4.71 -10.03 -15.56
N ASP A 90 5.44 -11.13 -15.60
CA ASP A 90 6.40 -11.40 -16.67
C ASP A 90 5.72 -11.93 -17.95
N LYS A 91 6.51 -12.18 -19.00
CA LYS A 91 6.04 -12.73 -20.27
C LYS A 91 5.46 -14.14 -20.19
N ASP A 92 5.78 -14.88 -19.13
CA ASP A 92 5.25 -16.21 -18.87
C ASP A 92 4.06 -16.20 -17.91
N PHE A 93 3.49 -15.00 -17.62
CA PHE A 93 2.42 -14.77 -16.66
C PHE A 93 2.76 -15.18 -15.22
N LYS A 94 4.02 -15.28 -14.87
CA LYS A 94 4.43 -15.41 -13.47
C LYS A 94 4.25 -14.08 -12.77
N ILE A 95 3.74 -14.16 -11.54
CA ILE A 95 3.46 -13.00 -10.70
C ILE A 95 4.52 -12.92 -9.61
N SER A 96 5.07 -11.74 -9.40
CA SER A 96 5.74 -11.37 -8.17
C SER A 96 5.10 -10.12 -7.58
N SER A 97 5.06 -10.02 -6.26
CA SER A 97 4.54 -8.84 -5.59
C SER A 97 5.30 -8.59 -4.30
N ARG A 98 5.52 -7.30 -4.01
CA ARG A 98 6.19 -6.85 -2.79
C ARG A 98 5.83 -5.41 -2.47
N ASP A 99 5.95 -5.05 -1.23
CA ASP A 99 5.98 -3.65 -0.84
C ASP A 99 7.32 -3.04 -1.25
N ILE A 100 7.30 -1.77 -1.65
CA ILE A 100 8.49 -1.08 -2.18
C ILE A 100 8.89 0.13 -1.36
N GLY A 101 8.02 0.59 -0.47
CA GLY A 101 8.34 1.73 0.39
C GLY A 101 7.09 2.44 0.91
N PRO A 102 7.30 3.59 1.54
CA PRO A 102 6.19 4.43 1.97
C PRO A 102 5.44 4.96 0.76
N GLY A 103 4.12 4.93 0.82
CA GLY A 103 3.27 5.68 -0.09
C GLY A 103 2.83 6.97 0.58
N ASN A 104 1.52 7.14 0.78
CA ASN A 104 0.97 8.35 1.38
C ASN A 104 1.20 8.48 2.89
N CYS A 105 1.66 7.42 3.58
CA CYS A 105 1.73 7.41 5.04
C CYS A 105 2.65 8.49 5.62
N LEU A 106 3.77 8.81 4.97
CA LEU A 106 4.68 9.86 5.42
C LEU A 106 4.07 11.24 5.25
N ILE A 107 3.45 11.52 4.10
CA ILE A 107 2.75 12.78 3.81
C ILE A 107 1.63 12.99 4.84
N ASP A 108 0.82 11.97 5.07
CA ASP A 108 -0.28 12.03 6.03
C ASP A 108 0.22 12.24 7.46
N LYS A 109 1.30 11.56 7.86
CA LYS A 109 1.94 11.78 9.17
C LYS A 109 2.46 13.21 9.31
N TRP A 110 3.11 13.74 8.26
CA TRP A 110 3.60 15.10 8.23
C TRP A 110 2.48 16.13 8.36
N MET A 111 1.42 15.96 7.58
CA MET A 111 0.25 16.85 7.62
C MET A 111 -0.42 16.86 8.98
N ARG A 112 -0.66 15.68 9.57
CA ARG A 112 -1.25 15.57 10.92
C ARG A 112 -0.39 16.19 12.02
N LYS A 113 0.93 16.12 11.89
CA LYS A 113 1.86 16.66 12.90
C LYS A 113 2.06 18.18 12.79
N ASN A 114 2.06 18.71 11.57
CA ASN A 114 2.47 20.09 11.30
C ASN A 114 1.30 20.99 10.87
N SER A 115 0.08 20.44 10.77
CA SER A 115 -1.14 21.19 10.43
C SER A 115 -2.38 20.56 11.10
N ASN A 116 -3.53 21.20 10.98
CA ASN A 116 -4.81 20.67 11.42
C ASN A 116 -5.50 19.77 10.36
N LYS A 117 -4.74 19.25 9.40
CA LYS A 117 -5.26 18.46 8.28
C LYS A 117 -4.80 17.01 8.39
N ALA A 118 -5.68 16.07 8.01
CA ALA A 118 -5.37 14.65 8.02
C ALA A 118 -4.45 14.22 6.86
N PHE A 119 -4.50 14.94 5.75
CA PHE A 119 -3.74 14.68 4.51
C PHE A 119 -3.61 15.95 3.67
N ASP A 120 -2.73 15.96 2.68
CA ASP A 120 -2.59 17.07 1.71
C ASP A 120 -3.61 16.91 0.57
N LYS A 121 -4.75 17.59 0.73
CA LYS A 121 -5.81 17.55 -0.27
C LYS A 121 -5.33 18.16 -1.59
N ASP A 122 -5.42 17.37 -2.67
CA ASP A 122 -5.07 17.76 -4.04
C ASP A 122 -3.61 18.24 -4.19
N GLY A 123 -2.70 17.82 -3.30
CA GLY A 123 -1.30 18.22 -3.32
C GLY A 123 -1.05 19.72 -3.06
N ASN A 124 -2.01 20.40 -2.42
CA ASN A 124 -2.00 21.86 -2.28
C ASN A 124 -0.80 22.41 -1.49
N PHE A 125 -0.25 21.64 -0.57
CA PHE A 125 0.97 22.02 0.17
C PHE A 125 2.23 21.58 -0.57
N ALA A 126 2.22 20.36 -1.13
CA ALA A 126 3.34 19.85 -1.90
C ALA A 126 3.68 20.72 -3.12
N MET A 127 2.68 21.29 -3.79
CA MET A 127 2.88 22.18 -4.95
C MET A 127 3.46 23.55 -4.61
N LYS A 128 3.41 23.97 -3.35
CA LYS A 128 3.87 25.30 -2.92
C LYS A 128 5.28 25.33 -2.38
N GLY A 129 5.79 24.18 -1.95
CA GLY A 129 7.09 24.05 -1.34
C GLY A 129 8.21 23.85 -2.35
N LYS A 130 9.42 23.73 -1.80
CA LYS A 130 10.62 23.32 -2.54
C LYS A 130 11.22 22.09 -1.89
N ILE A 131 11.75 21.20 -2.72
CA ILE A 131 12.46 20.02 -2.23
C ILE A 131 13.74 20.48 -1.52
N ASP A 132 13.94 20.00 -0.30
CA ASP A 132 15.25 20.01 0.32
C ASP A 132 16.00 18.76 -0.14
N LYS A 133 16.84 18.95 -1.15
CA LYS A 133 17.55 17.84 -1.80
C LYS A 133 18.50 17.12 -0.84
N PHE A 134 19.14 17.84 0.07
CA PHE A 134 20.06 17.24 1.03
C PHE A 134 19.32 16.28 1.99
N ILE A 135 18.19 16.73 2.54
CA ILE A 135 17.35 15.91 3.41
C ILE A 135 16.78 14.72 2.66
N PHE A 136 16.32 14.94 1.42
CA PHE A 136 15.80 13.87 0.57
C PHE A 136 16.87 12.77 0.30
N ASP A 137 18.03 13.17 -0.19
CA ASP A 137 19.13 12.25 -0.52
C ASP A 137 19.58 11.47 0.74
N GLN A 138 19.71 12.13 1.88
CA GLN A 138 20.06 11.47 3.14
C GLN A 138 18.99 10.46 3.59
N TYR A 139 17.70 10.77 3.41
CA TYR A 139 16.65 9.83 3.74
C TYR A 139 16.69 8.60 2.82
N MET A 140 16.88 8.81 1.52
CA MET A 140 16.96 7.72 0.53
C MET A 140 18.14 6.80 0.81
N ASP A 141 19.31 7.34 1.11
CA ASP A 141 20.48 6.55 1.47
C ASP A 141 20.23 5.70 2.72
N ASN A 142 19.69 6.30 3.77
CA ASN A 142 19.33 5.58 5.00
C ASN A 142 18.28 4.48 4.74
N TYR A 143 17.31 4.74 3.88
CA TYR A 143 16.30 3.75 3.51
C TYR A 143 16.91 2.57 2.77
N TYR A 144 17.72 2.79 1.74
CA TYR A 144 18.37 1.74 0.96
C TYR A 144 19.32 0.86 1.78
N TYR A 145 20.05 1.44 2.73
CA TYR A 145 20.93 0.71 3.64
C TYR A 145 20.21 0.09 4.84
N SER A 146 18.93 0.36 5.03
CA SER A 146 18.15 -0.19 6.13
C SER A 146 17.72 -1.63 5.85
N LYS A 147 17.49 -2.39 6.94
CA LYS A 147 16.87 -3.73 6.83
C LYS A 147 15.42 -3.67 6.32
N ILE A 148 14.79 -2.51 6.36
CA ILE A 148 13.42 -2.28 5.89
C ILE A 148 13.34 -2.49 4.38
N TYR A 149 14.31 -1.99 3.62
CA TYR A 149 14.33 -2.11 2.16
C TYR A 149 14.30 -3.56 1.66
N SER A 150 14.90 -4.49 2.41
CA SER A 150 14.94 -5.91 2.04
C SER A 150 13.68 -6.71 2.42
N ARG A 151 12.77 -6.12 3.18
CA ARG A 151 11.52 -6.77 3.59
C ARG A 151 10.51 -6.79 2.46
N ARG A 152 9.78 -7.90 2.33
CA ARG A 152 8.70 -8.03 1.33
C ARG A 152 7.40 -7.37 1.75
N SER A 153 7.15 -7.31 3.05
CA SER A 153 5.97 -6.68 3.65
C SER A 153 6.39 -5.59 4.62
N LEU A 154 5.77 -4.42 4.49
CA LEU A 154 6.05 -3.22 5.26
C LEU A 154 4.80 -2.76 6.01
N ASP A 155 5.02 -2.06 7.14
CA ASP A 155 3.96 -1.39 7.90
C ASP A 155 4.19 0.13 7.91
N THR A 156 3.12 0.90 8.04
CA THR A 156 3.24 2.36 8.14
C THR A 156 4.06 2.82 9.34
N ASN A 157 4.17 2.01 10.39
CA ASN A 157 5.00 2.29 11.57
C ASN A 157 6.50 2.07 11.32
N ASP A 158 6.87 1.39 10.23
CA ASP A 158 8.27 1.27 9.83
C ASP A 158 8.87 2.61 9.37
N PHE A 159 8.05 3.62 9.13
CA PHE A 159 8.44 4.91 8.56
C PHE A 159 8.18 6.07 9.50
N ASP A 160 9.16 6.95 9.63
CA ASP A 160 9.14 8.12 10.49
C ASP A 160 9.40 9.41 9.68
N ILE A 161 8.89 10.53 10.18
CA ILE A 161 9.03 11.85 9.57
C ILE A 161 10.07 12.75 10.26
N THR A 162 10.86 12.20 11.17
CA THR A 162 11.87 12.96 11.93
C THR A 162 12.98 13.53 11.06
N PHE A 163 13.25 12.89 9.91
CA PHE A 163 14.22 13.37 8.94
C PHE A 163 13.86 14.75 8.35
N ALA A 164 12.58 15.07 8.26
CA ALA A 164 12.09 16.36 7.74
C ALA A 164 11.93 17.44 8.83
N LYS A 165 12.38 17.14 10.08
CA LYS A 165 12.27 18.08 11.20
C LYS A 165 12.99 19.39 10.89
N GLY A 166 12.31 20.51 11.11
CA GLY A 166 12.84 21.86 10.87
C GLY A 166 12.46 22.46 9.52
N LEU A 167 11.90 21.68 8.61
CA LEU A 167 11.33 22.22 7.37
C LEU A 167 10.00 22.96 7.64
N SER A 168 9.67 23.92 6.78
CA SER A 168 8.33 24.51 6.76
C SER A 168 7.29 23.44 6.35
N LEU A 169 6.01 23.71 6.61
CA LEU A 169 4.94 22.78 6.23
C LEU A 169 5.01 22.44 4.73
N GLU A 170 5.12 23.44 3.88
CA GLU A 170 5.16 23.28 2.42
C GLU A 170 6.43 22.53 1.96
N ASN A 171 7.61 22.98 2.42
CA ASN A 171 8.87 22.35 2.01
C ASN A 171 8.96 20.90 2.50
N GLY A 172 8.51 20.62 3.73
CA GLY A 172 8.45 19.27 4.25
C GLY A 172 7.49 18.39 3.44
N THR A 173 6.30 18.91 3.12
CA THR A 173 5.33 18.16 2.28
C THR A 173 5.93 17.88 0.91
N THR A 174 6.56 18.88 0.26
CA THR A 174 7.19 18.71 -1.06
C THR A 174 8.35 17.71 -1.01
N THR A 175 9.22 17.80 0.00
CA THR A 175 10.39 16.91 0.14
C THR A 175 9.95 15.45 0.38
N ILE A 176 8.89 15.24 1.14
CA ILE A 176 8.35 13.90 1.44
C ILE A 176 7.61 13.29 0.22
N THR A 177 7.00 14.13 -0.61
CA THR A 177 6.23 13.68 -1.78
C THR A 177 7.13 13.23 -2.94
N ASN A 178 8.34 13.71 -3.02
CA ASN A 178 9.29 13.37 -4.09
C ASN A 178 10.07 12.09 -3.82
#